data_fc134722a7cb35018311083d64baf15a
#
_entry.id   fc134722a7cb35018311083d64baf15a
#
_cell.length_a   1.000
_cell.length_b   1.000
_cell.length_c   1.000
_cell.angle_alpha   90.00
_cell.angle_beta   90.00
_cell.angle_gamma   90.00
#
_symmetry.space_group_name_H-M   'P 1'
#
loop_
_entity.id
_entity.type
_entity.pdbx_description
1 polymer ?
#
loop_
_entity_poly.entity_id
_entity_poly.type
_entity_poly.pdbx_seq_one_letter_code
_entity_poly.pdbx_strand_id
1 'polypeptide(L)'
;MIEEKLIVKLANSIREYWDLPALTDYPGPAMNYSEAAGRILWLHRIFKETGIKKGAKIALAGKNCSNWGLVWLSTVTYGATIVPILANFSPEDTQHIINHSDAELLFISKDKYDNIDADQLRKVRYVFSLDDLGILEEKHGKNQLALPSYDAFCETEAFSKDSFNLEDVCDNEDIASIIYTSGTTGFSKGVMLPHRSLLANLIVAHKNLLFSVGAKVFAFLPLAHAYACSFDFLYPFTRGNHINFMDRIPAPKLLLAAMKDLQPEVVLTVPLLIEKIYKKQLQPTLETKKMKVLLKVPGIRNIILKKIHDKLMQAFGGNIRELITGGAPMNAEVEHFMKKIKFPFTIGYGMTECGPLISYANWQEHRFESSGKQVEFLQIKVDSKDPQTIPGEIRLKGEQLFTGYYKFEEATSEVLRDGWLYTGDIGTMDKDGFVYIRGRSKNVILGPSGENIYPELVEQKLNNMPYVGESLVLERNHQLHAMIYPDFEALDSDHIPESRISKLMEEN
;
A
#
# COMPACT_ATOMS: atom_id res chain seq x y z
N MET A 1 -3.88 21.74 -13.52
CA MET A 1 -4.53 20.56 -14.13
C MET A 1 -3.45 19.74 -14.83
N ILE A 2 -3.51 18.43 -14.71
CA ILE A 2 -2.57 17.50 -15.35
C ILE A 2 -3.05 17.25 -16.77
N GLU A 3 -2.22 17.61 -17.77
CA GLU A 3 -2.54 17.46 -19.19
C GLU A 3 -2.20 16.05 -19.71
N GLU A 4 -1.18 15.38 -19.12
CA GLU A 4 -0.81 14.00 -19.46
C GLU A 4 -1.96 13.04 -19.11
N LYS A 5 -2.09 11.93 -19.85
CA LYS A 5 -3.06 10.87 -19.56
C LYS A 5 -2.37 9.60 -19.05
N LEU A 6 -2.99 8.93 -18.09
CA LEU A 6 -2.42 7.70 -17.50
C LEU A 6 -2.18 6.61 -18.54
N ILE A 7 -3.13 6.41 -19.48
CA ILE A 7 -3.00 5.41 -20.55
C ILE A 7 -1.80 5.72 -21.44
N VAL A 8 -1.64 7.00 -21.83
CA VAL A 8 -0.51 7.44 -22.67
C VAL A 8 0.81 7.23 -21.96
N LYS A 9 0.88 7.53 -20.65
CA LYS A 9 2.07 7.27 -19.84
C LYS A 9 2.43 5.79 -19.80
N LEU A 10 1.45 4.91 -19.56
CA LEU A 10 1.66 3.46 -19.55
C LEU A 10 2.13 2.95 -20.94
N ALA A 11 1.48 3.37 -22.03
CA ALA A 11 1.86 2.98 -23.37
C ALA A 11 3.29 3.44 -23.73
N ASN A 12 3.65 4.68 -23.38
CA ASN A 12 4.99 5.21 -23.60
C ASN A 12 6.04 4.43 -22.83
N SER A 13 5.77 4.09 -21.55
CA SER A 13 6.68 3.32 -20.72
C SER A 13 6.91 1.91 -21.28
N ILE A 14 5.85 1.23 -21.74
CA ILE A 14 5.98 -0.08 -22.39
C ILE A 14 6.88 0.01 -23.63
N ARG A 15 6.68 1.01 -24.48
CA ARG A 15 7.51 1.22 -25.68
C ARG A 15 8.97 1.57 -25.33
N GLU A 16 9.18 2.44 -24.36
CA GLU A 16 10.51 2.88 -23.95
C GLU A 16 11.35 1.71 -23.42
N TYR A 17 10.74 0.86 -22.59
CA TYR A 17 11.44 -0.22 -21.87
C TYR A 17 11.22 -1.61 -22.47
N TRP A 18 10.81 -1.70 -23.74
CA TRP A 18 10.34 -2.88 -24.49
C TRP A 18 11.08 -4.19 -24.20
N ASP A 19 12.42 -4.15 -24.17
CA ASP A 19 13.27 -5.32 -24.01
C ASP A 19 13.70 -5.60 -22.57
N LEU A 20 13.32 -4.72 -21.62
CA LEU A 20 13.68 -4.90 -20.22
C LEU A 20 12.75 -5.89 -19.52
N PRO A 21 13.24 -6.61 -18.47
CA PRO A 21 12.38 -7.36 -17.57
C PRO A 21 11.38 -6.46 -16.89
N ALA A 22 10.11 -6.85 -16.88
CA ALA A 22 9.01 -6.10 -16.28
C ALA A 22 8.45 -6.76 -15.01
N LEU A 23 8.00 -8.00 -15.12
CA LEU A 23 7.25 -8.70 -14.08
C LEU A 23 7.83 -10.09 -13.82
N THR A 24 7.88 -10.50 -12.54
CA THR A 24 8.29 -11.84 -12.10
C THR A 24 7.46 -12.29 -10.91
N ASP A 25 6.98 -13.50 -10.92
CA ASP A 25 6.47 -14.19 -9.71
C ASP A 25 7.67 -14.82 -8.99
N TYR A 26 8.14 -14.14 -7.95
CA TYR A 26 9.39 -14.50 -7.27
C TYR A 26 9.23 -15.70 -6.32
N PRO A 27 10.15 -16.70 -6.39
CA PRO A 27 11.21 -16.86 -7.40
C PRO A 27 10.69 -17.50 -8.69
N GLY A 28 10.98 -16.89 -9.85
CA GLY A 28 10.50 -17.39 -11.14
C GLY A 28 11.14 -16.67 -12.35
N PRO A 29 10.73 -17.04 -13.57
CA PRO A 29 11.20 -16.38 -14.77
C PRO A 29 10.63 -14.97 -14.89
N ALA A 30 11.39 -14.10 -15.54
CA ALA A 30 10.97 -12.74 -15.82
C ALA A 30 10.17 -12.68 -17.13
N MET A 31 9.09 -11.91 -17.13
CA MET A 31 8.36 -11.45 -18.29
C MET A 31 8.90 -10.07 -18.69
N ASN A 32 9.22 -9.85 -19.95
CA ASN A 32 9.65 -8.56 -20.47
C ASN A 32 8.47 -7.61 -20.71
N TYR A 33 8.75 -6.30 -20.88
CA TYR A 33 7.71 -5.32 -21.26
C TYR A 33 7.03 -5.66 -22.59
N SER A 34 7.77 -6.22 -23.57
CA SER A 34 7.20 -6.69 -24.83
C SER A 34 6.20 -7.83 -24.66
N GLU A 35 6.48 -8.79 -23.78
CA GLU A 35 5.57 -9.89 -23.46
C GLU A 35 4.35 -9.38 -22.69
N ALA A 36 4.56 -8.44 -21.76
CA ALA A 36 3.46 -7.77 -21.05
C ALA A 36 2.55 -7.00 -22.03
N ALA A 37 3.12 -6.29 -23.03
CA ALA A 37 2.38 -5.62 -24.10
C ALA A 37 1.47 -6.60 -24.85
N GLY A 38 2.00 -7.74 -25.29
CA GLY A 38 1.23 -8.77 -26.00
C GLY A 38 0.07 -9.32 -25.15
N ARG A 39 0.32 -9.58 -23.86
CA ARG A 39 -0.71 -10.06 -22.94
C ARG A 39 -1.79 -8.99 -22.64
N ILE A 40 -1.43 -7.72 -22.59
CA ILE A 40 -2.38 -6.60 -22.46
C ILE A 40 -3.29 -6.56 -23.69
N LEU A 41 -2.74 -6.62 -24.90
CA LEU A 41 -3.53 -6.61 -26.14
C LEU A 41 -4.44 -7.85 -26.24
N TRP A 42 -3.95 -9.01 -25.83
CA TRP A 42 -4.74 -10.24 -25.76
C TRP A 42 -5.91 -10.12 -24.77
N LEU A 43 -5.69 -9.59 -23.58
CA LEU A 43 -6.76 -9.32 -22.61
C LEU A 43 -7.76 -8.27 -23.14
N HIS A 44 -7.31 -7.23 -23.87
CA HIS A 44 -8.20 -6.32 -24.55
C HIS A 44 -9.09 -7.04 -25.57
N ARG A 45 -8.56 -8.02 -26.31
CA ARG A 45 -9.34 -8.86 -27.21
C ARG A 45 -10.38 -9.66 -26.44
N ILE A 46 -10.01 -10.27 -25.33
CA ILE A 46 -10.95 -10.98 -24.45
C ILE A 46 -12.05 -10.05 -23.94
N PHE A 47 -11.74 -8.85 -23.48
CA PHE A 47 -12.73 -7.87 -23.01
C PHE A 47 -13.69 -7.46 -24.11
N LYS A 48 -13.19 -7.29 -25.33
CA LYS A 48 -14.02 -7.00 -26.51
C LYS A 48 -14.97 -8.16 -26.84
N GLU A 49 -14.48 -9.38 -26.90
CA GLU A 49 -15.28 -10.58 -27.19
C GLU A 49 -16.33 -10.86 -26.09
N THR A 50 -15.97 -10.61 -24.82
CA THR A 50 -16.92 -10.72 -23.70
C THR A 50 -17.88 -9.53 -23.63
N GLY A 51 -17.77 -8.56 -24.54
CA GLY A 51 -18.65 -7.38 -24.66
C GLY A 51 -18.52 -6.38 -23.51
N ILE A 52 -17.34 -6.30 -22.90
CA ILE A 52 -17.01 -5.27 -21.89
C ILE A 52 -16.99 -3.91 -22.57
N LYS A 53 -17.57 -2.92 -21.91
CA LYS A 53 -17.62 -1.53 -22.38
C LYS A 53 -16.81 -0.62 -21.48
N LYS A 54 -16.49 0.58 -21.97
CA LYS A 54 -15.90 1.66 -21.15
C LYS A 54 -16.71 1.84 -19.86
N GLY A 55 -16.02 1.95 -18.72
CA GLY A 55 -16.62 2.12 -17.40
C GLY A 55 -17.23 0.86 -16.78
N ALA A 56 -17.26 -0.29 -17.51
CA ALA A 56 -17.62 -1.57 -16.91
C ALA A 56 -16.64 -1.94 -15.79
N LYS A 57 -17.12 -2.64 -14.76
CA LYS A 57 -16.28 -3.02 -13.62
C LYS A 57 -15.76 -4.43 -13.80
N ILE A 58 -14.46 -4.60 -13.56
CA ILE A 58 -13.78 -5.91 -13.56
C ILE A 58 -13.22 -6.13 -12.16
N ALA A 59 -13.73 -7.15 -11.47
CA ALA A 59 -13.24 -7.54 -10.15
C ALA A 59 -11.96 -8.38 -10.26
N LEU A 60 -11.01 -8.14 -9.35
CA LEU A 60 -9.72 -8.79 -9.32
C LEU A 60 -9.40 -9.24 -7.89
N ALA A 61 -9.51 -10.55 -7.63
CA ALA A 61 -9.40 -11.15 -6.30
C ALA A 61 -8.30 -12.21 -6.26
N GLY A 62 -7.20 -11.92 -5.59
CA GLY A 62 -6.08 -12.85 -5.46
C GLY A 62 -4.85 -12.22 -4.85
N LYS A 63 -3.82 -13.03 -4.74
CA LYS A 63 -2.50 -12.61 -4.24
C LYS A 63 -1.73 -11.87 -5.31
N ASN A 64 -0.67 -11.16 -4.89
CA ASN A 64 0.24 -10.52 -5.81
C ASN A 64 0.85 -11.55 -6.78
N CYS A 65 0.73 -11.30 -8.08
CA CYS A 65 1.38 -12.07 -9.13
C CYS A 65 1.42 -11.27 -10.45
N SER A 66 2.17 -11.73 -11.42
CA SER A 66 2.28 -11.10 -12.73
C SER A 66 0.93 -10.97 -13.44
N ASN A 67 0.09 -12.00 -13.36
CA ASN A 67 -1.27 -11.96 -13.92
C ASN A 67 -2.15 -10.91 -13.24
N TRP A 68 -2.00 -10.70 -11.92
CA TRP A 68 -2.68 -9.61 -11.21
C TRP A 68 -2.33 -8.25 -11.83
N GLY A 69 -1.03 -8.02 -12.03
CA GLY A 69 -0.54 -6.78 -12.67
C GLY A 69 -1.06 -6.63 -14.10
N LEU A 70 -1.04 -7.69 -14.90
CA LEU A 70 -1.54 -7.69 -16.28
C LEU A 70 -3.03 -7.39 -16.35
N VAL A 71 -3.87 -8.03 -15.52
CA VAL A 71 -5.31 -7.78 -15.47
C VAL A 71 -5.58 -6.34 -15.05
N TRP A 72 -4.86 -5.83 -14.06
CA TRP A 72 -4.98 -4.43 -13.63
C TRP A 72 -4.67 -3.45 -14.77
N LEU A 73 -3.50 -3.60 -15.42
CA LEU A 73 -3.08 -2.75 -16.54
C LEU A 73 -4.06 -2.84 -17.71
N SER A 74 -4.44 -4.06 -18.09
CA SER A 74 -5.37 -4.29 -19.21
C SER A 74 -6.73 -3.67 -18.96
N THR A 75 -7.26 -3.79 -17.73
CA THR A 75 -8.56 -3.21 -17.37
C THR A 75 -8.55 -1.70 -17.52
N VAL A 76 -7.56 -1.05 -16.93
CA VAL A 76 -7.49 0.42 -16.91
C VAL A 76 -7.18 0.97 -18.32
N THR A 77 -6.30 0.31 -19.07
CA THR A 77 -5.96 0.73 -20.43
C THR A 77 -7.02 0.39 -21.48
N TYR A 78 -7.94 -0.52 -21.18
CA TYR A 78 -9.14 -0.76 -21.99
C TYR A 78 -10.25 0.27 -21.73
N GLY A 79 -10.13 1.08 -20.69
CA GLY A 79 -11.15 2.03 -20.26
C GLY A 79 -12.23 1.44 -19.37
N ALA A 80 -12.02 0.26 -18.81
CA ALA A 80 -12.83 -0.33 -17.76
C ALA A 80 -12.31 0.07 -16.37
N THR A 81 -13.14 -0.10 -15.35
CA THR A 81 -12.80 0.22 -13.97
C THR A 81 -12.38 -1.05 -13.23
N ILE A 82 -11.16 -1.08 -12.71
CA ILE A 82 -10.68 -2.21 -11.91
C ILE A 82 -11.20 -2.14 -10.47
N VAL A 83 -11.60 -3.28 -9.93
CA VAL A 83 -12.03 -3.46 -8.53
C VAL A 83 -11.11 -4.46 -7.85
N PRO A 84 -9.94 -4.02 -7.35
CA PRO A 84 -9.02 -4.91 -6.65
C PRO A 84 -9.56 -5.27 -5.27
N ILE A 85 -9.55 -6.56 -4.95
CA ILE A 85 -10.06 -7.12 -3.70
C ILE A 85 -8.91 -7.77 -2.93
N LEU A 86 -8.79 -7.44 -1.65
CA LEU A 86 -7.73 -7.95 -0.80
C LEU A 86 -7.77 -9.48 -0.69
N ALA A 87 -6.61 -10.10 -0.84
CA ALA A 87 -6.48 -11.55 -0.78
C ALA A 87 -6.86 -12.16 0.58
N ASN A 88 -6.82 -11.38 1.66
CA ASN A 88 -7.16 -11.81 3.02
C ASN A 88 -8.61 -11.53 3.43
N PHE A 89 -9.44 -10.95 2.54
CA PHE A 89 -10.87 -10.81 2.83
C PHE A 89 -11.56 -12.17 2.89
N SER A 90 -12.58 -12.26 3.75
CA SER A 90 -13.41 -13.45 3.87
C SER A 90 -14.13 -13.75 2.54
N PRO A 91 -14.60 -14.98 2.31
CA PRO A 91 -15.43 -15.31 1.15
C PRO A 91 -16.66 -14.40 1.06
N GLU A 92 -17.32 -14.12 2.19
CA GLU A 92 -18.51 -13.29 2.28
C GLU A 92 -18.22 -11.83 1.90
N ASP A 93 -17.11 -11.25 2.41
CA ASP A 93 -16.69 -9.90 2.05
C ASP A 93 -16.31 -9.81 0.58
N THR A 94 -15.57 -10.82 0.08
CA THR A 94 -15.18 -10.91 -1.33
C THR A 94 -16.42 -10.90 -2.23
N GLN A 95 -17.39 -11.75 -1.94
CA GLN A 95 -18.66 -11.87 -2.68
C GLN A 95 -19.51 -10.60 -2.57
N HIS A 96 -19.55 -9.98 -1.37
CA HIS A 96 -20.22 -8.71 -1.17
C HIS A 96 -19.62 -7.61 -2.07
N ILE A 97 -18.30 -7.47 -2.12
CA ILE A 97 -17.61 -6.45 -2.93
C ILE A 97 -17.86 -6.70 -4.43
N ILE A 98 -17.77 -7.94 -4.91
CA ILE A 98 -18.06 -8.28 -6.32
C ILE A 98 -19.48 -7.82 -6.69
N ASN A 99 -20.46 -8.15 -5.86
CA ASN A 99 -21.85 -7.77 -6.10
C ASN A 99 -22.12 -6.28 -5.94
N HIS A 100 -21.57 -5.64 -4.91
CA HIS A 100 -21.76 -4.22 -4.65
C HIS A 100 -21.13 -3.35 -5.74
N SER A 101 -19.96 -3.75 -6.26
CA SER A 101 -19.26 -3.02 -7.34
C SER A 101 -19.96 -3.14 -8.69
N ASP A 102 -20.93 -4.02 -8.85
CA ASP A 102 -21.55 -4.36 -10.14
C ASP A 102 -20.54 -4.92 -11.16
N ALA A 103 -19.56 -5.70 -10.70
CA ALA A 103 -18.56 -6.29 -11.57
C ALA A 103 -19.19 -7.21 -12.63
N GLU A 104 -18.76 -7.05 -13.88
CA GLU A 104 -19.25 -7.82 -15.02
C GLU A 104 -18.31 -8.99 -15.37
N LEU A 105 -17.02 -8.84 -15.06
CA LEU A 105 -16.03 -9.91 -15.11
C LEU A 105 -15.38 -10.08 -13.75
N LEU A 106 -14.93 -11.29 -13.47
CA LEU A 106 -14.18 -11.63 -12.27
C LEU A 106 -12.91 -12.38 -12.65
N PHE A 107 -11.75 -11.86 -12.24
CA PHE A 107 -10.49 -12.59 -12.22
C PHE A 107 -10.19 -12.96 -10.77
N ILE A 108 -10.08 -14.26 -10.49
CA ILE A 108 -9.96 -14.78 -9.13
C ILE A 108 -9.01 -15.98 -9.07
N SER A 109 -8.19 -16.06 -8.03
CA SER A 109 -7.40 -17.28 -7.80
C SER A 109 -8.31 -18.47 -7.47
N LYS A 110 -7.95 -19.64 -7.94
CA LYS A 110 -8.79 -20.84 -7.84
C LYS A 110 -9.13 -21.19 -6.39
N ASP A 111 -8.15 -21.09 -5.49
CA ASP A 111 -8.34 -21.34 -4.06
C ASP A 111 -9.40 -20.43 -3.42
N LYS A 112 -9.56 -19.20 -3.90
CA LYS A 112 -10.62 -18.29 -3.46
C LYS A 112 -11.96 -18.59 -4.12
N TYR A 113 -11.93 -18.91 -5.42
CA TYR A 113 -13.14 -19.23 -6.15
C TYR A 113 -13.88 -20.43 -5.56
N ASP A 114 -13.14 -21.46 -5.15
CA ASP A 114 -13.70 -22.67 -4.53
C ASP A 114 -14.40 -22.40 -3.18
N ASN A 115 -14.21 -21.22 -2.60
CA ASN A 115 -14.79 -20.83 -1.31
C ASN A 115 -15.90 -19.77 -1.40
N ILE A 116 -16.22 -19.26 -2.59
CA ILE A 116 -17.36 -18.34 -2.80
C ILE A 116 -18.54 -19.07 -3.42
N ASP A 117 -19.76 -18.57 -3.14
CA ASP A 117 -20.97 -19.08 -3.80
C ASP A 117 -21.12 -18.39 -5.17
N ALA A 118 -20.66 -19.08 -6.20
CA ALA A 118 -20.69 -18.57 -7.55
C ALA A 118 -22.11 -18.22 -8.03
N ASP A 119 -23.15 -18.97 -7.62
CA ASP A 119 -24.54 -18.73 -8.03
C ASP A 119 -25.09 -17.39 -7.53
N GLN A 120 -24.49 -16.83 -6.49
CA GLN A 120 -24.86 -15.53 -5.95
C GLN A 120 -24.12 -14.35 -6.60
N LEU A 121 -23.26 -14.56 -7.59
CA LEU A 121 -22.61 -13.47 -8.33
C LEU A 121 -23.59 -12.89 -9.36
N ARG A 122 -24.18 -11.72 -9.04
CA ARG A 122 -25.39 -11.23 -9.71
C ARG A 122 -25.17 -10.71 -11.13
N LYS A 123 -24.06 -9.98 -11.39
CA LYS A 123 -23.77 -9.33 -12.68
C LYS A 123 -22.57 -9.93 -13.41
N VAL A 124 -21.82 -10.80 -12.74
CA VAL A 124 -20.65 -11.44 -13.33
C VAL A 124 -21.11 -12.37 -14.45
N ARG A 125 -20.59 -12.16 -15.65
CA ARG A 125 -20.88 -12.96 -16.83
C ARG A 125 -19.85 -14.05 -17.07
N TYR A 126 -18.58 -13.74 -16.80
CA TYR A 126 -17.47 -14.67 -16.95
C TYR A 126 -16.56 -14.60 -15.73
N VAL A 127 -16.10 -15.77 -15.30
CA VAL A 127 -15.09 -15.90 -14.25
C VAL A 127 -13.82 -16.48 -14.88
N PHE A 128 -12.71 -15.78 -14.68
CA PHE A 128 -11.39 -16.20 -15.15
C PHE A 128 -10.49 -16.58 -13.96
N SER A 129 -9.69 -17.62 -14.15
CA SER A 129 -8.61 -17.96 -13.23
C SER A 129 -7.55 -16.87 -13.27
N LEU A 130 -7.11 -16.41 -12.11
CA LEU A 130 -5.93 -15.52 -12.01
C LEU A 130 -4.63 -16.29 -12.20
N ASP A 131 -4.65 -17.62 -12.03
CA ASP A 131 -3.45 -18.45 -12.08
C ASP A 131 -2.92 -18.61 -13.51
N ASP A 132 -3.82 -18.76 -14.50
CA ASP A 132 -3.48 -19.00 -15.91
C ASP A 132 -4.27 -18.13 -16.92
N LEU A 133 -5.16 -17.27 -16.44
CA LEU A 133 -6.07 -16.42 -17.20
C LEU A 133 -7.08 -17.21 -18.07
N GLY A 134 -7.28 -18.50 -17.77
CA GLY A 134 -8.29 -19.35 -18.40
C GLY A 134 -9.69 -19.10 -17.85
N ILE A 135 -10.72 -19.54 -18.59
CA ILE A 135 -12.12 -19.45 -18.14
C ILE A 135 -12.38 -20.52 -17.08
N LEU A 136 -12.87 -20.12 -15.90
CA LEU A 136 -13.39 -21.02 -14.87
C LEU A 136 -14.90 -21.26 -15.04
N GLU A 137 -15.66 -20.23 -15.37
CA GLU A 137 -17.11 -20.31 -15.51
C GLU A 137 -17.66 -19.27 -16.50
N GLU A 138 -18.66 -19.69 -17.30
CA GLU A 138 -19.50 -18.83 -18.13
C GLU A 138 -20.95 -18.90 -17.62
N LYS A 139 -21.47 -17.79 -17.08
CA LYS A 139 -22.76 -17.82 -16.35
C LYS A 139 -24.00 -17.55 -17.20
N HIS A 140 -23.90 -16.77 -18.27
CA HIS A 140 -25.05 -16.27 -19.00
C HIS A 140 -24.93 -16.39 -20.53
N GLY A 141 -24.05 -17.26 -21.03
CA GLY A 141 -23.84 -17.46 -22.45
C GLY A 141 -24.64 -18.66 -23.00
N LYS A 142 -25.40 -18.41 -24.06
CA LYS A 142 -26.02 -19.53 -24.85
C LYS A 142 -25.05 -20.12 -25.87
N ASN A 143 -23.90 -19.48 -26.10
CA ASN A 143 -22.84 -19.89 -27.01
C ASN A 143 -21.54 -19.95 -26.23
N GLN A 144 -20.86 -21.10 -26.21
CA GLN A 144 -19.50 -21.19 -25.73
C GLN A 144 -18.64 -20.16 -26.49
N LEU A 145 -18.19 -19.12 -25.79
CA LEU A 145 -17.32 -18.12 -26.37
C LEU A 145 -15.95 -18.80 -26.61
N ALA A 146 -15.60 -18.99 -27.88
CA ALA A 146 -14.27 -19.50 -28.24
C ALA A 146 -13.24 -18.36 -28.13
N LEU A 147 -12.77 -18.11 -26.88
CA LEU A 147 -11.72 -17.12 -26.65
C LEU A 147 -10.38 -17.67 -27.15
N PRO A 148 -9.58 -16.90 -27.91
CA PRO A 148 -8.28 -17.35 -28.36
C PRO A 148 -7.34 -17.55 -27.16
N SER A 149 -6.58 -18.63 -27.15
CA SER A 149 -5.42 -18.73 -26.26
C SER A 149 -4.41 -17.64 -26.57
N TYR A 150 -3.49 -17.35 -25.64
CA TYR A 150 -2.46 -16.34 -25.90
C TYR A 150 -1.57 -16.72 -27.10
N ASP A 151 -1.24 -18.01 -27.24
CA ASP A 151 -0.45 -18.51 -28.37
C ASP A 151 -1.17 -18.32 -29.70
N ALA A 152 -2.46 -18.69 -29.78
CA ALA A 152 -3.28 -18.46 -30.97
C ALA A 152 -3.45 -16.97 -31.29
N PHE A 153 -3.52 -16.09 -30.29
CA PHE A 153 -3.51 -14.65 -30.48
C PHE A 153 -2.19 -14.18 -31.11
N CYS A 154 -1.06 -14.63 -30.60
CA CYS A 154 0.26 -14.28 -31.12
C CYS A 154 0.52 -14.77 -32.56
N GLU A 155 -0.13 -15.87 -32.97
CA GLU A 155 -0.06 -16.39 -34.35
C GLU A 155 -0.86 -15.51 -35.35
N THR A 156 -1.90 -14.85 -34.88
CA THR A 156 -2.83 -14.09 -35.74
C THR A 156 -2.61 -12.57 -35.70
N GLU A 157 -2.10 -12.03 -34.59
CA GLU A 157 -1.94 -10.60 -34.34
C GLU A 157 -0.44 -10.27 -34.17
N ALA A 158 0.19 -9.81 -35.26
CA ALA A 158 1.57 -9.32 -35.19
C ALA A 158 1.61 -7.94 -34.54
N PHE A 159 2.39 -7.78 -33.48
CA PHE A 159 2.70 -6.50 -32.88
C PHE A 159 4.20 -6.34 -32.65
N SER A 160 4.68 -5.11 -32.70
CA SER A 160 6.08 -4.75 -32.50
C SER A 160 6.16 -3.49 -31.65
N LYS A 161 7.34 -3.14 -31.21
CA LYS A 161 7.59 -1.90 -30.49
C LYS A 161 7.00 -0.67 -31.20
N ASP A 162 7.18 -0.59 -32.52
CA ASP A 162 6.75 0.54 -33.34
C ASP A 162 5.24 0.56 -33.58
N SER A 163 4.61 -0.61 -33.68
CA SER A 163 3.17 -0.76 -33.92
C SER A 163 2.36 -0.80 -32.61
N PHE A 164 2.99 -1.03 -31.46
CA PHE A 164 2.29 -1.09 -30.18
C PHE A 164 1.67 0.26 -29.83
N ASN A 165 0.37 0.28 -29.65
CA ASN A 165 -0.38 1.43 -29.19
C ASN A 165 -1.55 1.00 -28.32
N LEU A 166 -1.90 1.84 -27.35
CA LEU A 166 -3.13 1.72 -26.57
C LEU A 166 -4.03 2.88 -26.97
N GLU A 167 -5.27 2.56 -27.31
CA GLU A 167 -6.25 3.59 -27.66
C GLU A 167 -6.47 4.55 -26.49
N ASP A 168 -6.48 5.84 -26.75
CA ASP A 168 -6.77 6.86 -25.75
C ASP A 168 -8.29 6.97 -25.54
N VAL A 169 -8.85 6.02 -24.83
CA VAL A 169 -10.28 5.85 -24.61
C VAL A 169 -10.81 6.55 -23.36
N CYS A 170 -9.92 7.05 -22.49
CA CYS A 170 -10.30 7.62 -21.18
C CYS A 170 -9.88 9.07 -21.02
N ASP A 171 -10.71 9.82 -20.30
CA ASP A 171 -10.34 11.11 -19.75
C ASP A 171 -9.82 10.98 -18.31
N ASN A 172 -9.12 12.02 -17.83
CA ASN A 172 -8.55 12.03 -16.50
C ASN A 172 -9.60 11.95 -15.38
N GLU A 173 -10.86 12.32 -15.67
CA GLU A 173 -11.98 12.21 -14.71
C GLU A 173 -12.68 10.85 -14.73
N ASP A 174 -12.44 9.99 -15.72
CA ASP A 174 -12.98 8.62 -15.73
C ASP A 174 -12.42 7.83 -14.54
N ILE A 175 -13.24 6.92 -13.99
CA ILE A 175 -12.85 6.11 -12.83
C ILE A 175 -11.96 4.96 -13.29
N ALA A 176 -10.70 4.99 -12.84
CA ALA A 176 -9.73 3.93 -13.10
C ALA A 176 -9.89 2.76 -12.15
N SER A 177 -10.12 3.04 -10.85
CA SER A 177 -10.18 1.99 -9.82
C SER A 177 -11.22 2.29 -8.75
N ILE A 178 -11.84 1.24 -8.20
CA ILE A 178 -12.66 1.31 -6.98
C ILE A 178 -12.02 0.42 -5.93
N ILE A 179 -11.40 1.04 -4.92
CA ILE A 179 -10.71 0.32 -3.84
C ILE A 179 -11.58 0.29 -2.60
N TYR A 180 -11.87 -0.92 -2.11
CA TYR A 180 -12.68 -1.09 -0.91
C TYR A 180 -11.82 -1.01 0.35
N THR A 181 -12.23 -0.13 1.27
CA THR A 181 -11.57 0.04 2.57
C THR A 181 -12.49 -0.42 3.69
N SER A 182 -11.92 -1.03 4.74
CA SER A 182 -12.66 -1.40 5.94
C SER A 182 -13.18 -0.14 6.63
N GLY A 183 -14.48 0.11 6.53
CA GLY A 183 -15.14 1.24 7.21
C GLY A 183 -15.32 0.96 8.71
N THR A 184 -15.24 2.00 9.53
CA THR A 184 -15.59 1.93 10.97
C THR A 184 -17.06 1.59 11.22
N THR A 185 -17.89 1.56 10.20
CA THR A 185 -19.34 1.30 10.23
C THR A 185 -19.73 -0.14 9.87
N GLY A 186 -18.77 -1.07 9.76
CA GLY A 186 -19.03 -2.48 9.49
C GLY A 186 -19.15 -2.87 8.00
N PHE A 187 -19.36 -1.92 7.09
CA PHE A 187 -19.36 -2.18 5.64
C PHE A 187 -18.20 -1.48 4.94
N SER A 188 -17.50 -2.21 4.08
CA SER A 188 -16.41 -1.64 3.26
C SER A 188 -16.93 -0.59 2.29
N LYS A 189 -16.30 0.59 2.26
CA LYS A 189 -16.63 1.67 1.32
C LYS A 189 -15.77 1.57 0.08
N GLY A 190 -16.37 1.64 -1.10
CA GLY A 190 -15.66 1.63 -2.39
C GLY A 190 -15.18 3.03 -2.77
N VAL A 191 -13.89 3.32 -2.61
CA VAL A 191 -13.25 4.60 -2.94
C VAL A 191 -13.04 4.69 -4.44
N MET A 192 -13.69 5.64 -5.12
CA MET A 192 -13.60 5.83 -6.57
C MET A 192 -12.40 6.72 -6.92
N LEU A 193 -11.35 6.12 -7.48
CA LEU A 193 -10.14 6.83 -7.92
C LEU A 193 -10.19 7.10 -9.43
N PRO A 194 -10.24 8.37 -9.85
CA PRO A 194 -10.15 8.72 -11.26
C PRO A 194 -8.71 8.57 -11.80
N HIS A 195 -8.54 8.51 -13.11
CA HIS A 195 -7.24 8.42 -13.76
C HIS A 195 -6.27 9.52 -13.30
N ARG A 196 -6.75 10.76 -13.11
CA ARG A 196 -5.94 11.90 -12.63
C ARG A 196 -5.35 11.64 -11.25
N SER A 197 -6.09 10.98 -10.35
CA SER A 197 -5.63 10.70 -8.99
C SER A 197 -4.40 9.79 -9.00
N LEU A 198 -4.46 8.70 -9.77
CA LEU A 198 -3.34 7.78 -9.93
C LEU A 198 -2.16 8.45 -10.64
N LEU A 199 -2.44 9.18 -11.72
CA LEU A 199 -1.40 9.87 -12.50
C LEU A 199 -0.67 10.94 -11.67
N ALA A 200 -1.39 11.72 -10.86
CA ALA A 200 -0.78 12.70 -9.97
C ALA A 200 0.23 12.05 -9.00
N ASN A 201 -0.15 10.91 -8.41
CA ASN A 201 0.73 10.14 -7.55
C ASN A 201 1.97 9.62 -8.29
N LEU A 202 1.81 9.15 -9.54
CA LEU A 202 2.93 8.71 -10.37
C LEU A 202 3.89 9.87 -10.71
N ILE A 203 3.37 11.05 -11.07
CA ILE A 203 4.20 12.23 -11.35
C ILE A 203 5.01 12.63 -10.12
N VAL A 204 4.37 12.66 -8.94
CA VAL A 204 5.04 12.92 -7.66
C VAL A 204 6.13 11.89 -7.40
N ALA A 205 5.84 10.59 -7.64
CA ALA A 205 6.81 9.52 -7.45
C ALA A 205 8.00 9.64 -8.41
N HIS A 206 7.76 9.89 -9.71
CA HIS A 206 8.83 10.11 -10.70
C HIS A 206 9.78 11.26 -10.34
N LYS A 207 9.28 12.27 -9.64
CA LYS A 207 10.05 13.43 -9.23
C LYS A 207 10.86 13.18 -7.95
N ASN A 208 10.30 12.43 -7.01
CA ASN A 208 10.82 12.30 -5.66
C ASN A 208 11.51 10.96 -5.38
N LEU A 209 11.03 9.86 -5.98
CA LEU A 209 11.58 8.52 -5.78
C LEU A 209 12.55 8.18 -6.92
N LEU A 210 13.80 7.95 -6.58
CA LEU A 210 14.86 7.80 -7.59
C LEU A 210 15.27 6.33 -7.78
N PHE A 211 14.37 5.51 -8.35
CA PHE A 211 14.78 4.20 -8.87
C PHE A 211 15.66 4.36 -10.13
N SER A 212 16.70 3.58 -10.23
CA SER A 212 17.43 3.41 -11.50
C SER A 212 16.56 2.59 -12.48
N VAL A 213 16.60 2.91 -13.76
CA VAL A 213 15.94 2.10 -14.80
C VAL A 213 16.49 0.66 -14.73
N GLY A 214 15.64 -0.35 -14.80
CA GLY A 214 15.99 -1.75 -14.66
C GLY A 214 16.25 -2.21 -13.23
N ALA A 215 16.16 -1.33 -12.21
CA ALA A 215 16.29 -1.74 -10.82
C ALA A 215 15.19 -2.74 -10.43
N LYS A 216 15.54 -3.70 -9.58
CA LYS A 216 14.59 -4.68 -9.05
C LYS A 216 13.77 -4.09 -7.92
N VAL A 217 12.47 -4.26 -7.99
CA VAL A 217 11.50 -3.89 -6.95
C VAL A 217 10.98 -5.18 -6.33
N PHE A 218 10.85 -5.20 -5.02
CA PHE A 218 10.31 -6.33 -4.29
C PHE A 218 8.91 -5.99 -3.75
N ALA A 219 7.89 -6.39 -4.50
CA ALA A 219 6.49 -6.11 -4.23
C ALA A 219 5.85 -7.21 -3.37
N PHE A 220 5.90 -7.06 -2.06
CA PHE A 220 5.32 -8.01 -1.08
C PHE A 220 4.13 -7.45 -0.29
N LEU A 221 3.90 -6.14 -0.34
CA LEU A 221 2.69 -5.55 0.23
C LEU A 221 1.49 -5.84 -0.68
N PRO A 222 0.27 -6.02 -0.13
CA PRO A 222 -0.90 -6.32 -0.94
C PRO A 222 -1.20 -5.23 -1.98
N LEU A 223 -1.12 -5.56 -3.27
CA LEU A 223 -1.35 -4.61 -4.37
C LEU A 223 -2.80 -4.10 -4.46
N ALA A 224 -3.75 -4.77 -3.82
CA ALA A 224 -5.12 -4.27 -3.70
C ALA A 224 -5.25 -3.03 -2.78
N HIS A 225 -4.19 -2.69 -2.02
CA HIS A 225 -4.09 -1.40 -1.32
C HIS A 225 -3.48 -0.32 -2.22
N ALA A 226 -4.05 0.88 -2.20
CA ALA A 226 -3.60 2.02 -3.00
C ALA A 226 -2.09 2.31 -2.85
N TYR A 227 -1.52 2.15 -1.64
CA TYR A 227 -0.11 2.37 -1.35
C TYR A 227 0.80 1.45 -2.16
N ALA A 228 0.59 0.15 -2.07
CA ALA A 228 1.38 -0.83 -2.81
C ALA A 228 1.09 -0.76 -4.32
N CYS A 229 -0.18 -0.59 -4.73
CA CYS A 229 -0.54 -0.45 -6.14
C CYS A 229 0.21 0.70 -6.81
N SER A 230 0.22 1.87 -6.18
CA SER A 230 0.84 3.06 -6.77
C SER A 230 2.37 3.00 -6.75
N PHE A 231 3.00 2.49 -5.68
CA PHE A 231 4.44 2.66 -5.48
C PHE A 231 5.27 1.38 -5.54
N ASP A 232 4.69 0.17 -5.36
CA ASP A 232 5.36 -1.11 -5.64
C ASP A 232 5.04 -1.66 -7.04
N PHE A 233 4.02 -1.10 -7.73
CA PHE A 233 3.60 -1.59 -9.04
C PHE A 233 3.56 -0.50 -10.11
N LEU A 234 2.65 0.48 -10.04
CA LEU A 234 2.44 1.44 -11.15
C LEU A 234 3.64 2.34 -11.40
N TYR A 235 4.19 2.95 -10.34
CA TYR A 235 5.36 3.80 -10.49
C TYR A 235 6.59 3.03 -10.99
N PRO A 236 6.99 1.89 -10.39
CA PRO A 236 8.07 1.07 -10.94
C PRO A 236 7.84 0.63 -12.38
N PHE A 237 6.63 0.22 -12.74
CA PHE A 237 6.29 -0.15 -14.11
C PHE A 237 6.50 1.02 -15.09
N THR A 238 6.04 2.23 -14.72
CA THR A 238 6.24 3.43 -15.55
C THR A 238 7.69 3.94 -15.54
N ARG A 239 8.56 3.41 -14.67
CA ARG A 239 9.98 3.77 -14.56
C ARG A 239 10.91 2.78 -15.27
N GLY A 240 10.38 1.70 -15.84
CA GLY A 240 11.20 0.66 -16.49
C GLY A 240 11.87 -0.28 -15.48
N ASN A 241 11.28 -0.46 -14.31
CA ASN A 241 11.82 -1.34 -13.29
C ASN A 241 11.33 -2.78 -13.44
N HIS A 242 12.07 -3.71 -12.86
CA HIS A 242 11.76 -5.12 -12.79
C HIS A 242 11.03 -5.44 -11.47
N ILE A 243 9.72 -5.65 -11.54
CA ILE A 243 8.87 -5.89 -10.37
C ILE A 243 8.84 -7.38 -10.05
N ASN A 244 9.24 -7.73 -8.83
CA ASN A 244 9.26 -9.09 -8.34
C ASN A 244 8.16 -9.26 -7.28
N PHE A 245 7.08 -9.93 -7.64
CA PHE A 245 5.93 -10.16 -6.78
C PHE A 245 6.17 -11.29 -5.81
N MET A 246 5.74 -11.10 -4.57
CA MET A 246 5.60 -12.17 -3.59
C MET A 246 4.13 -12.32 -3.22
N ASP A 247 3.65 -13.57 -3.20
CA ASP A 247 2.24 -13.92 -3.00
C ASP A 247 1.71 -13.62 -1.57
N ARG A 248 2.60 -13.24 -0.64
CA ARG A 248 2.27 -12.99 0.77
C ARG A 248 3.27 -12.05 1.42
N ILE A 249 2.88 -11.43 2.54
CA ILE A 249 3.84 -10.73 3.40
C ILE A 249 4.77 -11.77 4.03
N PRO A 250 6.07 -11.73 3.73
CA PRO A 250 6.99 -12.77 4.20
C PRO A 250 7.31 -12.63 5.69
N ALA A 251 7.55 -13.76 6.35
CA ALA A 251 8.19 -13.74 7.67
C ALA A 251 9.57 -13.05 7.57
N PRO A 252 10.07 -12.41 8.64
CA PRO A 252 11.31 -11.61 8.59
C PRO A 252 12.52 -12.34 7.99
N LYS A 253 12.66 -13.64 8.24
CA LYS A 253 13.77 -14.46 7.68
C LYS A 253 13.67 -14.60 6.16
N LEU A 254 12.46 -14.86 5.65
CA LEU A 254 12.21 -14.99 4.21
C LEU A 254 12.35 -13.65 3.51
N LEU A 255 11.83 -12.58 4.14
CA LEU A 255 12.00 -11.21 3.66
C LEU A 255 13.48 -10.87 3.44
N LEU A 256 14.31 -11.05 4.46
CA LEU A 256 15.73 -10.72 4.37
C LEU A 256 16.48 -11.60 3.35
N ALA A 257 16.06 -12.86 3.17
CA ALA A 257 16.61 -13.72 2.12
C ALA A 257 16.29 -13.19 0.72
N ALA A 258 15.03 -12.80 0.48
CA ALA A 258 14.60 -12.21 -0.80
C ALA A 258 15.27 -10.85 -1.05
N MET A 259 15.40 -9.99 -0.03
CA MET A 259 16.12 -8.71 -0.12
C MET A 259 17.59 -8.90 -0.52
N LYS A 260 18.25 -9.92 0.05
CA LYS A 260 19.64 -10.24 -0.27
C LYS A 260 19.82 -10.74 -1.71
N ASP A 261 18.85 -11.48 -2.24
CA ASP A 261 18.85 -12.00 -3.62
C ASP A 261 18.50 -10.89 -4.64
N LEU A 262 17.45 -10.13 -4.37
CA LEU A 262 16.97 -9.09 -5.29
C LEU A 262 17.78 -7.81 -5.23
N GLN A 263 18.34 -7.45 -4.06
CA GLN A 263 19.11 -6.21 -3.84
C GLN A 263 18.34 -4.94 -4.27
N PRO A 264 17.14 -4.70 -3.76
CA PRO A 264 16.31 -3.58 -4.17
C PRO A 264 16.95 -2.23 -3.78
N GLU A 265 16.72 -1.19 -4.59
CA GLU A 265 17.17 0.18 -4.29
C GLU A 265 16.21 0.91 -3.34
N VAL A 266 14.92 0.70 -3.51
CA VAL A 266 13.86 1.28 -2.65
C VAL A 266 12.96 0.16 -2.18
N VAL A 267 12.57 0.22 -0.93
CA VAL A 267 11.68 -0.76 -0.30
C VAL A 267 10.53 -0.04 0.38
N LEU A 268 9.31 -0.41 -0.01
CA LEU A 268 8.12 0.01 0.70
C LEU A 268 7.77 -1.01 1.77
N THR A 269 7.37 -0.52 2.93
CA THR A 269 7.05 -1.38 4.06
C THR A 269 6.01 -0.74 4.98
N VAL A 270 5.64 -1.45 6.03
CA VAL A 270 4.80 -0.96 7.12
C VAL A 270 5.61 -0.89 8.43
N PRO A 271 5.29 0.03 9.35
CA PRO A 271 6.03 0.23 10.60
C PRO A 271 6.28 -1.07 11.38
N LEU A 272 5.25 -1.89 11.52
CA LEU A 272 5.29 -3.15 12.28
C LEU A 272 6.45 -4.08 11.86
N LEU A 273 6.77 -4.13 10.55
CA LEU A 273 7.85 -4.99 10.07
C LEU A 273 9.22 -4.51 10.55
N ILE A 274 9.46 -3.21 10.48
CA ILE A 274 10.72 -2.60 10.93
C ILE A 274 10.85 -2.69 12.45
N GLU A 275 9.77 -2.47 13.15
CA GLU A 275 9.71 -2.60 14.61
C GLU A 275 10.03 -4.03 15.07
N LYS A 276 9.48 -5.04 14.38
CA LYS A 276 9.82 -6.45 14.64
C LYS A 276 11.31 -6.74 14.39
N ILE A 277 11.89 -6.19 13.32
CA ILE A 277 13.33 -6.35 13.06
C ILE A 277 14.15 -5.69 14.18
N TYR A 278 13.78 -4.47 14.59
CA TYR A 278 14.45 -3.76 15.68
C TYR A 278 14.35 -4.54 17.00
N LYS A 279 13.14 -4.85 17.45
CA LYS A 279 12.87 -5.52 18.72
C LYS A 279 13.56 -6.90 18.81
N LYS A 280 13.47 -7.72 17.74
CA LYS A 280 14.01 -9.09 17.76
C LYS A 280 15.50 -9.20 17.49
N GLN A 281 16.08 -8.34 16.65
CA GLN A 281 17.47 -8.50 16.20
C GLN A 281 18.44 -7.48 16.79
N LEU A 282 17.99 -6.27 17.08
CA LEU A 282 18.87 -5.18 17.50
C LEU A 282 18.77 -4.88 19.00
N GLN A 283 17.56 -4.70 19.50
CA GLN A 283 17.29 -4.29 20.88
C GLN A 283 17.95 -5.22 21.92
N PRO A 284 17.87 -6.56 21.85
CA PRO A 284 18.49 -7.43 22.84
C PRO A 284 20.01 -7.23 22.98
N THR A 285 20.67 -6.94 21.85
CA THR A 285 22.11 -6.65 21.86
C THR A 285 22.41 -5.26 22.44
N LEU A 286 21.60 -4.27 22.08
CA LEU A 286 21.77 -2.87 22.52
C LEU A 286 21.54 -2.68 24.01
N GLU A 287 20.65 -3.46 24.60
CA GLU A 287 20.28 -3.38 26.00
C GLU A 287 21.26 -4.07 26.97
N THR A 288 22.19 -4.87 26.45
CA THR A 288 23.22 -5.49 27.32
C THR A 288 24.01 -4.43 28.09
N LYS A 289 24.31 -4.70 29.36
CA LYS A 289 25.13 -3.80 30.23
C LYS A 289 26.40 -3.35 29.54
N LYS A 290 27.11 -4.28 28.89
CA LYS A 290 28.32 -4.01 28.11
C LYS A 290 28.10 -3.02 26.98
N MET A 291 27.06 -3.21 26.20
CA MET A 291 26.75 -2.33 25.06
C MET A 291 26.33 -0.93 25.53
N LYS A 292 25.48 -0.84 26.57
CA LYS A 292 25.08 0.45 27.17
C LYS A 292 26.30 1.26 27.66
N VAL A 293 27.34 0.62 28.21
CA VAL A 293 28.58 1.30 28.60
C VAL A 293 29.39 1.75 27.37
N LEU A 294 29.58 0.85 26.40
CA LEU A 294 30.32 1.16 25.16
C LEU A 294 29.70 2.32 24.35
N LEU A 295 28.37 2.38 24.30
CA LEU A 295 27.65 3.46 23.60
C LEU A 295 27.75 4.82 24.30
N LYS A 296 28.22 4.90 25.55
CA LYS A 296 28.51 6.18 26.24
C LYS A 296 29.87 6.79 25.85
N VAL A 297 30.79 5.98 25.27
CA VAL A 297 32.12 6.45 24.86
C VAL A 297 32.05 6.96 23.41
N PRO A 298 32.24 8.27 23.13
CA PRO A 298 31.93 8.87 21.83
C PRO A 298 32.61 8.20 20.62
N GLY A 299 33.91 7.90 20.68
CA GLY A 299 34.63 7.23 19.59
C GLY A 299 34.15 5.82 19.34
N ILE A 300 33.98 5.02 20.40
CA ILE A 300 33.50 3.62 20.34
C ILE A 300 32.06 3.60 19.87
N ARG A 301 31.21 4.52 20.36
CA ARG A 301 29.82 4.66 19.94
C ARG A 301 29.70 4.78 18.41
N ASN A 302 30.47 5.65 17.79
CA ASN A 302 30.41 5.88 16.34
C ASN A 302 30.80 4.63 15.54
N ILE A 303 31.81 3.88 16.01
CA ILE A 303 32.23 2.61 15.40
C ILE A 303 31.08 1.57 15.50
N ILE A 304 30.46 1.47 16.68
CA ILE A 304 29.34 0.51 16.89
C ILE A 304 28.16 0.88 16.02
N LEU A 305 27.73 2.14 16.02
CA LEU A 305 26.60 2.59 15.21
C LEU A 305 26.84 2.36 13.72
N LYS A 306 28.08 2.62 13.24
CA LYS A 306 28.45 2.32 11.86
C LYS A 306 28.37 0.81 11.56
N LYS A 307 28.89 -0.04 12.44
CA LYS A 307 28.79 -1.51 12.25
C LYS A 307 27.34 -1.99 12.21
N ILE A 308 26.46 -1.41 13.02
CA ILE A 308 25.01 -1.74 12.99
C ILE A 308 24.40 -1.27 11.67
N HIS A 309 24.70 -0.03 11.24
CA HIS A 309 24.29 0.46 9.95
C HIS A 309 24.70 -0.47 8.80
N ASP A 310 26.01 -0.81 8.72
CA ASP A 310 26.55 -1.64 7.63
C ASP A 310 25.91 -3.05 7.65
N LYS A 311 25.71 -3.63 8.85
CA LYS A 311 25.05 -4.93 8.99
C LYS A 311 23.59 -4.88 8.55
N LEU A 312 22.87 -3.81 8.90
CA LEU A 312 21.47 -3.64 8.51
C LEU A 312 21.37 -3.40 7.00
N MET A 313 22.21 -2.57 6.42
CA MET A 313 22.30 -2.38 4.96
C MET A 313 22.53 -3.71 4.25
N GLN A 314 23.48 -4.54 4.70
CA GLN A 314 23.72 -5.85 4.13
C GLN A 314 22.54 -6.81 4.29
N ALA A 315 21.83 -6.76 5.41
CA ALA A 315 20.63 -7.57 5.64
C ALA A 315 19.51 -7.25 4.64
N PHE A 316 19.41 -5.99 4.23
CA PHE A 316 18.47 -5.53 3.20
C PHE A 316 19.03 -5.59 1.78
N GLY A 317 20.11 -6.37 1.54
CA GLY A 317 20.66 -6.59 0.20
C GLY A 317 21.82 -5.66 -0.20
N GLY A 318 22.18 -4.69 0.63
CA GLY A 318 23.35 -3.82 0.43
C GLY A 318 23.17 -2.65 -0.54
N ASN A 319 22.04 -2.56 -1.24
CA ASN A 319 21.80 -1.58 -2.31
C ASN A 319 20.70 -0.56 -1.98
N ILE A 320 20.12 -0.61 -0.78
CA ILE A 320 19.03 0.28 -0.41
C ILE A 320 19.48 1.74 -0.41
N ARG A 321 18.79 2.56 -1.18
CA ARG A 321 18.88 4.02 -1.19
C ARG A 321 17.83 4.65 -0.28
N GLU A 322 16.66 3.99 -0.18
CA GLU A 322 15.58 4.46 0.68
C GLU A 322 14.63 3.33 1.09
N LEU A 323 14.29 3.33 2.37
CA LEU A 323 13.23 2.50 2.93
C LEU A 323 12.09 3.43 3.37
N ILE A 324 10.92 3.25 2.75
CA ILE A 324 9.75 4.09 2.99
C ILE A 324 8.73 3.30 3.78
N THR A 325 8.26 3.84 4.87
CA THR A 325 7.17 3.24 5.65
C THR A 325 5.95 4.15 5.68
N GLY A 326 4.77 3.55 5.74
CA GLY A 326 3.51 4.28 5.77
C GLY A 326 2.36 3.39 6.22
N GLY A 327 1.16 3.97 6.27
CA GLY A 327 -0.08 3.26 6.60
C GLY A 327 -0.40 3.15 8.09
N ALA A 328 0.57 3.41 8.98
CA ALA A 328 0.40 3.47 10.42
C ALA A 328 1.45 4.38 11.07
N PRO A 329 1.23 4.87 12.31
CA PRO A 329 2.25 5.57 13.06
C PRO A 329 3.48 4.69 13.30
N MET A 330 4.67 5.29 13.21
CA MET A 330 5.92 4.61 13.53
C MET A 330 6.27 4.75 15.00
N ASN A 331 6.81 3.70 15.60
CA ASN A 331 7.34 3.74 16.95
C ASN A 331 8.50 4.74 17.06
N ALA A 332 8.37 5.75 17.94
CA ALA A 332 9.32 6.84 18.09
C ALA A 332 10.73 6.38 18.49
N GLU A 333 10.86 5.32 19.30
CA GLU A 333 12.17 4.77 19.69
C GLU A 333 12.88 4.17 18.47
N VAL A 334 12.15 3.42 17.65
CA VAL A 334 12.66 2.78 16.44
C VAL A 334 13.05 3.84 15.40
N GLU A 335 12.20 4.85 15.20
CA GLU A 335 12.49 5.99 14.33
C GLU A 335 13.76 6.72 14.77
N HIS A 336 13.87 7.03 16.06
CA HIS A 336 15.05 7.67 16.64
C HIS A 336 16.32 6.86 16.43
N PHE A 337 16.21 5.54 16.60
CA PHE A 337 17.33 4.63 16.39
C PHE A 337 17.75 4.57 14.92
N MET A 338 16.82 4.42 13.99
CA MET A 338 17.10 4.41 12.54
C MET A 338 17.80 5.71 12.10
N LYS A 339 17.32 6.85 12.57
CA LYS A 339 17.96 8.15 12.31
C LYS A 339 19.37 8.23 12.92
N LYS A 340 19.55 7.73 14.14
CA LYS A 340 20.83 7.74 14.84
C LYS A 340 21.90 6.91 14.13
N ILE A 341 21.54 5.78 13.54
CA ILE A 341 22.46 4.96 12.73
C ILE A 341 22.58 5.49 11.29
N LYS A 342 21.86 6.55 10.92
CA LYS A 342 21.78 7.10 9.56
C LYS A 342 21.33 6.07 8.52
N PHE A 343 20.41 5.18 8.88
CA PHE A 343 19.78 4.28 7.93
C PHE A 343 18.89 5.10 6.99
N PRO A 344 18.88 4.84 5.67
CA PRO A 344 18.10 5.60 4.70
C PRO A 344 16.60 5.29 4.82
N PHE A 345 15.95 5.89 5.79
CA PHE A 345 14.59 5.62 6.23
C PHE A 345 13.75 6.89 6.28
N THR A 346 12.51 6.80 5.79
CA THR A 346 11.53 7.88 5.85
C THR A 346 10.12 7.37 6.09
N ILE A 347 9.23 8.29 6.48
CA ILE A 347 7.81 8.03 6.72
C ILE A 347 7.00 8.85 5.74
N GLY A 348 6.05 8.19 5.04
CA GLY A 348 5.03 8.85 4.23
C GLY A 348 3.66 8.79 4.88
N TYR A 349 2.83 9.79 4.62
CA TYR A 349 1.43 9.82 5.03
C TYR A 349 0.52 9.82 3.82
N GLY A 350 -0.53 9.03 3.89
CA GLY A 350 -1.52 8.91 2.83
C GLY A 350 -2.79 8.21 3.27
N MET A 351 -3.79 8.25 2.39
CA MET A 351 -5.06 7.54 2.53
C MET A 351 -5.58 7.15 1.16
N THR A 352 -6.42 6.12 1.09
CA THR A 352 -6.95 5.61 -0.18
C THR A 352 -7.66 6.70 -0.99
N GLU A 353 -8.37 7.60 -0.34
CA GLU A 353 -9.09 8.73 -0.94
C GLU A 353 -8.19 9.77 -1.63
N CYS A 354 -6.85 9.62 -1.51
CA CYS A 354 -5.84 10.47 -2.17
C CYS A 354 -4.98 9.71 -3.19
N GLY A 355 -5.27 8.46 -3.47
CA GLY A 355 -4.66 7.61 -4.46
C GLY A 355 -3.17 7.24 -4.40
N PRO A 356 -2.42 7.16 -3.25
CA PRO A 356 -2.79 7.48 -1.86
C PRO A 356 -2.07 8.68 -1.22
N LEU A 357 -1.01 9.26 -1.80
CA LEU A 357 0.02 10.05 -1.11
C LEU A 357 -0.44 11.47 -0.77
N ILE A 358 -0.23 11.86 0.46
CA ILE A 358 -0.52 13.20 0.99
C ILE A 358 0.76 13.97 1.30
N SER A 359 1.68 13.35 2.02
CA SER A 359 2.96 13.97 2.36
C SER A 359 4.10 12.96 2.34
N TYR A 360 5.26 13.47 1.95
CA TYR A 360 6.51 12.72 1.83
C TYR A 360 7.70 13.67 1.88
N ALA A 361 8.79 13.21 2.43
CA ALA A 361 10.12 13.80 2.27
C ALA A 361 11.14 12.68 2.19
N ASN A 362 12.18 12.83 1.36
CA ASN A 362 13.23 11.83 1.28
C ASN A 362 13.96 11.70 2.65
N TRP A 363 14.64 10.56 2.87
CA TRP A 363 15.25 10.27 4.16
C TRP A 363 16.28 11.31 4.64
N GLN A 364 16.89 12.07 3.74
CA GLN A 364 17.87 13.11 4.08
C GLN A 364 17.19 14.35 4.67
N GLU A 365 15.96 14.64 4.23
CA GLU A 365 15.13 15.72 4.73
C GLU A 365 14.19 15.31 5.87
N HIS A 366 14.07 14.00 6.13
CA HIS A 366 13.17 13.47 7.14
C HIS A 366 13.36 14.12 8.52
N ARG A 367 12.26 14.58 9.12
CA ARG A 367 12.20 15.12 10.49
C ARG A 367 11.56 14.11 11.42
N PHE A 368 12.07 14.05 12.64
CA PHE A 368 11.52 13.15 13.68
C PHE A 368 10.03 13.40 13.92
N GLU A 369 9.25 12.32 14.03
CA GLU A 369 7.78 12.30 14.16
C GLU A 369 7.02 12.95 12.99
N SER A 370 7.68 13.38 11.93
CA SER A 370 6.99 13.94 10.78
C SER A 370 6.71 12.89 9.71
N SER A 371 5.62 13.09 8.99
CA SER A 371 5.24 12.28 7.83
C SER A 371 5.67 12.93 6.50
N GLY A 372 6.66 13.85 6.55
CA GLY A 372 7.14 14.56 5.37
C GLY A 372 6.37 15.86 5.07
N LYS A 373 6.65 16.42 3.90
CA LYS A 373 6.05 17.66 3.39
C LYS A 373 4.88 17.35 2.47
N GLN A 374 3.96 18.30 2.35
CA GLN A 374 2.92 18.31 1.32
C GLN A 374 3.50 17.98 -0.07
N VAL A 375 2.89 17.05 -0.79
CA VAL A 375 3.28 16.72 -2.16
C VAL A 375 2.65 17.66 -3.18
N GLU A 376 3.18 17.66 -4.41
CA GLU A 376 2.62 18.44 -5.51
C GLU A 376 1.17 18.01 -5.84
N PHE A 377 0.43 18.90 -6.49
CA PHE A 377 -0.99 18.74 -6.88
C PHE A 377 -1.96 18.58 -5.72
N LEU A 378 -1.51 18.74 -4.48
CA LEU A 378 -2.31 18.67 -3.28
C LEU A 378 -2.07 19.90 -2.41
N GLN A 379 -3.12 20.44 -1.82
CA GLN A 379 -3.06 21.48 -0.79
C GLN A 379 -3.45 20.88 0.55
N ILE A 380 -2.66 21.13 1.59
CA ILE A 380 -2.95 20.73 2.97
C ILE A 380 -3.34 21.97 3.77
N LYS A 381 -4.43 21.88 4.52
CA LYS A 381 -4.83 22.87 5.51
C LYS A 381 -5.09 22.15 6.83
N VAL A 382 -4.55 22.67 7.91
CA VAL A 382 -4.88 22.23 9.27
C VAL A 382 -5.91 23.21 9.84
N ASP A 383 -7.07 22.69 10.24
CA ASP A 383 -8.17 23.48 10.80
C ASP A 383 -7.90 23.80 12.26
N SER A 384 -7.07 24.79 12.49
CA SER A 384 -6.60 25.21 13.81
C SER A 384 -6.38 26.72 13.86
N LYS A 385 -6.46 27.30 15.06
CA LYS A 385 -6.10 28.71 15.29
C LYS A 385 -4.61 28.97 15.10
N ASP A 386 -3.80 28.00 15.41
CA ASP A 386 -2.36 28.00 15.18
C ASP A 386 -1.92 26.61 14.68
N PRO A 387 -1.86 26.39 13.34
CA PRO A 387 -1.52 25.11 12.76
C PRO A 387 -0.15 24.56 13.15
N GLN A 388 0.74 25.39 13.66
CA GLN A 388 2.09 24.96 14.03
C GLN A 388 2.13 24.31 15.42
N THR A 389 1.30 24.77 16.35
CA THR A 389 1.36 24.35 17.75
C THR A 389 0.08 23.69 18.26
N ILE A 390 -1.08 24.02 17.70
CA ILE A 390 -2.38 23.50 18.12
C ILE A 390 -2.85 22.51 17.06
N PRO A 391 -3.00 21.21 17.39
CA PRO A 391 -3.53 20.23 16.46
C PRO A 391 -4.93 20.57 15.98
N GLY A 392 -5.22 20.33 14.71
CA GLY A 392 -6.52 20.47 14.10
C GLY A 392 -6.74 19.41 13.02
N GLU A 393 -7.96 19.32 12.49
CA GLU A 393 -8.25 18.38 11.43
C GLU A 393 -7.49 18.75 10.15
N ILE A 394 -6.86 17.76 9.54
CA ILE A 394 -6.17 17.89 8.26
C ILE A 394 -7.21 17.85 7.15
N ARG A 395 -7.22 18.89 6.30
CA ARG A 395 -8.09 18.99 5.12
C ARG A 395 -7.23 19.07 3.87
N LEU A 396 -7.73 18.45 2.80
CA LEU A 396 -6.99 18.28 1.55
C LEU A 396 -7.80 18.80 0.37
N LYS A 397 -7.10 19.40 -0.61
CA LYS A 397 -7.69 19.80 -1.88
C LYS A 397 -6.67 19.59 -3.00
N GLY A 398 -7.06 18.93 -4.10
CA GLY A 398 -6.14 18.73 -5.23
C GLY A 398 -6.56 17.63 -6.20
N GLU A 399 -5.66 17.39 -7.16
CA GLU A 399 -5.86 16.44 -8.26
C GLU A 399 -5.83 14.97 -7.81
N GLN A 400 -5.19 14.68 -6.67
CA GLN A 400 -5.09 13.31 -6.12
C GLN A 400 -6.39 12.82 -5.51
N LEU A 401 -7.36 13.72 -5.24
CA LEU A 401 -8.57 13.33 -4.52
C LEU A 401 -9.46 12.40 -5.35
N PHE A 402 -10.08 11.47 -4.65
CA PHE A 402 -11.13 10.61 -5.15
C PHE A 402 -12.36 11.42 -5.57
N THR A 403 -13.28 10.80 -6.31
CA THR A 403 -14.54 11.46 -6.72
C THR A 403 -15.68 11.21 -5.74
N GLY A 404 -15.54 10.26 -4.84
CA GLY A 404 -16.53 9.88 -3.83
C GLY A 404 -16.55 8.39 -3.55
N TYR A 405 -17.45 7.96 -2.68
CA TYR A 405 -17.68 6.55 -2.36
C TYR A 405 -18.77 5.98 -3.29
N TYR A 406 -18.46 4.85 -3.92
CA TYR A 406 -19.34 4.18 -4.86
C TYR A 406 -20.68 3.79 -4.20
N LYS A 407 -21.81 4.26 -4.78
CA LYS A 407 -23.18 4.09 -4.26
C LYS A 407 -23.38 4.58 -2.81
N PHE A 408 -22.58 5.55 -2.36
CA PHE A 408 -22.68 6.03 -0.99
C PHE A 408 -22.51 7.56 -0.94
N GLU A 409 -23.48 8.28 -1.51
CA GLU A 409 -23.46 9.74 -1.64
C GLU A 409 -23.48 10.46 -0.29
N GLU A 410 -24.22 9.94 0.69
CA GLU A 410 -24.29 10.51 2.04
C GLU A 410 -22.89 10.52 2.69
N ALA A 411 -22.20 9.38 2.70
CA ALA A 411 -20.85 9.31 3.23
C ALA A 411 -19.84 10.16 2.45
N THR A 412 -20.07 10.35 1.13
CA THR A 412 -19.25 11.24 0.30
C THR A 412 -19.43 12.68 0.75
N SER A 413 -20.68 13.14 0.94
CA SER A 413 -21.01 14.50 1.36
C SER A 413 -20.52 14.82 2.78
N GLU A 414 -20.38 13.81 3.65
CA GLU A 414 -19.82 13.99 4.99
C GLU A 414 -18.33 14.35 4.96
N VAL A 415 -17.56 13.83 3.99
CA VAL A 415 -16.10 14.00 3.98
C VAL A 415 -15.62 14.93 2.86
N LEU A 416 -16.38 15.11 1.78
CA LEU A 416 -16.01 15.96 0.65
C LEU A 416 -16.95 17.17 0.57
N ARG A 417 -16.45 18.35 1.02
CA ARG A 417 -17.23 19.59 1.12
C ARG A 417 -16.47 20.73 0.47
N ASP A 418 -17.12 21.47 -0.43
CA ASP A 418 -16.56 22.64 -1.13
C ASP A 418 -15.20 22.34 -1.82
N GLY A 419 -15.04 21.12 -2.30
CA GLY A 419 -13.81 20.62 -2.92
C GLY A 419 -12.67 20.30 -1.95
N TRP A 420 -12.94 20.30 -0.63
CA TRP A 420 -12.03 19.88 0.41
C TRP A 420 -12.42 18.51 0.95
N LEU A 421 -11.44 17.61 1.05
CA LEU A 421 -11.55 16.34 1.76
C LEU A 421 -11.22 16.57 3.24
N TYR A 422 -12.15 16.21 4.11
CA TYR A 422 -11.99 16.14 5.56
C TYR A 422 -11.48 14.75 5.91
N THR A 423 -10.21 14.66 6.30
CA THR A 423 -9.54 13.35 6.45
C THR A 423 -9.97 12.59 7.70
N GLY A 424 -10.46 13.31 8.70
CA GLY A 424 -10.63 12.79 10.06
C GLY A 424 -9.30 12.57 10.81
N ASP A 425 -8.16 12.90 10.22
CA ASP A 425 -6.87 12.87 10.90
C ASP A 425 -6.58 14.22 11.55
N ILE A 426 -6.08 14.18 12.78
CA ILE A 426 -5.68 15.36 13.56
C ILE A 426 -4.17 15.50 13.51
N GLY A 427 -3.70 16.72 13.26
CA GLY A 427 -2.25 16.96 13.17
C GLY A 427 -1.88 18.43 13.24
N THR A 428 -0.58 18.69 13.10
CA THR A 428 0.01 20.03 12.99
C THR A 428 0.86 20.10 11.72
N MET A 429 1.14 21.30 11.24
CA MET A 429 2.04 21.54 10.12
C MET A 429 2.98 22.68 10.48
N ASP A 430 4.29 22.45 10.41
CA ASP A 430 5.27 23.47 10.72
C ASP A 430 5.42 24.51 9.58
N LYS A 431 6.19 25.57 9.84
CA LYS A 431 6.44 26.65 8.87
C LYS A 431 7.10 26.20 7.57
N ASP A 432 7.78 25.06 7.56
CA ASP A 432 8.47 24.49 6.41
C ASP A 432 7.60 23.47 5.66
N GLY A 433 6.33 23.29 6.10
CA GLY A 433 5.34 22.41 5.48
C GLY A 433 5.43 20.96 5.88
N PHE A 434 6.18 20.60 6.93
CA PHE A 434 6.18 19.23 7.46
C PHE A 434 4.92 18.96 8.26
N VAL A 435 4.31 17.80 8.00
CA VAL A 435 3.07 17.36 8.62
C VAL A 435 3.38 16.40 9.77
N TYR A 436 2.70 16.56 10.89
CA TYR A 436 2.83 15.74 12.10
C TYR A 436 1.46 15.22 12.49
N ILE A 437 1.23 13.92 12.32
CA ILE A 437 -0.03 13.26 12.66
C ILE A 437 -0.06 13.00 14.16
N ARG A 438 -1.20 13.30 14.80
CA ARG A 438 -1.38 13.11 16.25
C ARG A 438 -2.40 12.02 16.59
N GLY A 439 -3.35 11.74 15.71
CA GLY A 439 -4.37 10.70 15.87
C GLY A 439 -5.58 10.93 14.98
N ARG A 440 -6.65 10.19 15.24
CA ARG A 440 -7.93 10.28 14.54
C ARG A 440 -8.95 11.09 15.33
N SER A 441 -9.71 11.97 14.66
CA SER A 441 -10.74 12.80 15.30
C SER A 441 -11.81 11.97 16.03
N LYS A 442 -12.18 10.82 15.46
CA LYS A 442 -13.17 9.90 16.06
C LYS A 442 -12.64 9.15 17.28
N ASN A 443 -11.32 9.06 17.44
CA ASN A 443 -10.68 8.35 18.54
C ASN A 443 -10.29 9.29 19.68
N VAL A 444 -10.36 10.61 19.48
CA VAL A 444 -10.00 11.58 20.53
C VAL A 444 -10.89 11.38 21.74
N ILE A 445 -10.26 11.16 22.89
CA ILE A 445 -10.92 11.03 24.18
C ILE A 445 -10.85 12.39 24.88
N LEU A 446 -12.00 12.86 25.40
CA LEU A 446 -12.04 14.07 26.20
C LEU A 446 -11.69 13.71 27.65
N GLY A 447 -10.55 14.22 28.12
CA GLY A 447 -10.15 14.06 29.50
C GLY A 447 -11.07 14.82 30.46
N PRO A 448 -10.99 14.52 31.77
CA PRO A 448 -11.84 15.13 32.78
C PRO A 448 -11.77 16.67 32.89
N SER A 449 -10.62 17.25 32.46
CA SER A 449 -10.41 18.70 32.43
C SER A 449 -10.73 19.33 31.07
N GLY A 450 -11.30 18.55 30.13
CA GLY A 450 -11.63 18.99 28.76
C GLY A 450 -10.43 18.99 27.80
N GLU A 451 -9.32 18.39 28.19
CA GLU A 451 -8.16 18.19 27.32
C GLU A 451 -8.40 17.07 26.30
N ASN A 452 -7.86 17.23 25.10
CA ASN A 452 -7.87 16.19 24.09
C ASN A 452 -6.76 15.17 24.37
N ILE A 453 -7.15 13.93 24.60
CA ILE A 453 -6.26 12.79 24.73
C ILE A 453 -6.29 12.02 23.41
N TYR A 454 -5.12 11.79 22.84
CA TYR A 454 -4.94 11.01 21.61
C TYR A 454 -4.51 9.60 21.98
N PRO A 455 -5.40 8.59 21.89
CA PRO A 455 -5.12 7.22 22.32
C PRO A 455 -3.85 6.66 21.69
N GLU A 456 -3.63 6.95 20.40
CA GLU A 456 -2.50 6.46 19.63
C GLU A 456 -1.14 6.90 20.23
N LEU A 457 -1.06 8.07 20.84
CA LEU A 457 0.15 8.56 21.52
C LEU A 457 0.41 7.82 22.85
N VAL A 458 -0.67 7.39 23.52
CA VAL A 458 -0.56 6.59 24.75
C VAL A 458 -0.18 5.16 24.39
N GLU A 459 -0.85 4.56 23.42
CA GLU A 459 -0.56 3.23 22.87
C GLU A 459 0.89 3.10 22.43
N GLN A 460 1.42 4.12 21.75
CA GLN A 460 2.83 4.15 21.33
C GLN A 460 3.79 4.02 22.52
N LYS A 461 3.47 4.61 23.67
CA LYS A 461 4.28 4.47 24.90
C LYS A 461 4.12 3.10 25.54
N LEU A 462 2.88 2.60 25.62
CA LEU A 462 2.59 1.29 26.16
C LEU A 462 3.26 0.18 25.34
N ASN A 463 3.23 0.28 24.02
CA ASN A 463 3.86 -0.68 23.10
C ASN A 463 5.41 -0.73 23.21
N ASN A 464 6.03 0.26 23.89
CA ASN A 464 7.45 0.25 24.21
C ASN A 464 7.78 -0.41 25.54
N MET A 465 6.78 -0.75 26.34
CA MET A 465 7.00 -1.41 27.61
C MET A 465 7.39 -2.88 27.42
N PRO A 466 8.16 -3.46 28.35
CA PRO A 466 8.54 -4.86 28.28
C PRO A 466 7.33 -5.78 28.17
N TYR A 467 7.41 -6.80 27.33
CA TYR A 467 6.39 -7.84 27.13
C TYR A 467 5.04 -7.33 26.59
N VAL A 468 4.94 -6.07 26.17
CA VAL A 468 3.77 -5.54 25.48
C VAL A 468 3.93 -5.76 23.98
N GLY A 469 3.04 -6.56 23.40
CA GLY A 469 2.97 -6.81 21.94
C GLY A 469 2.21 -5.70 21.23
N GLU A 470 0.96 -5.47 21.68
CA GLU A 470 0.09 -4.41 21.19
C GLU A 470 -0.75 -3.86 22.35
N SER A 471 -1.20 -2.62 22.23
CA SER A 471 -2.15 -2.03 23.16
C SER A 471 -3.24 -1.26 22.43
N LEU A 472 -4.43 -1.21 23.04
CA LEU A 472 -5.57 -0.40 22.61
C LEU A 472 -6.03 0.43 23.79
N VAL A 473 -6.05 1.76 23.63
CA VAL A 473 -6.51 2.69 24.66
C VAL A 473 -7.91 3.18 24.31
N LEU A 474 -8.81 3.05 25.25
CA LEU A 474 -10.21 3.44 25.09
C LEU A 474 -10.75 4.10 26.37
N GLU A 475 -11.82 4.88 26.24
CA GLU A 475 -12.58 5.40 27.36
C GLU A 475 -13.65 4.40 27.80
N ARG A 476 -13.70 4.13 29.08
CA ARG A 476 -14.79 3.38 29.70
C ARG A 476 -15.13 4.01 31.06
N ASN A 477 -16.40 4.38 31.26
CA ASN A 477 -16.87 5.02 32.51
C ASN A 477 -16.06 6.30 32.87
N HIS A 478 -15.75 7.14 31.90
CA HIS A 478 -14.93 8.36 32.07
C HIS A 478 -13.49 8.11 32.57
N GLN A 479 -12.99 6.92 32.40
CA GLN A 479 -11.61 6.55 32.71
C GLN A 479 -10.90 5.97 31.47
N LEU A 480 -9.62 6.24 31.38
CA LEU A 480 -8.78 5.61 30.35
C LEU A 480 -8.50 4.16 30.75
N HIS A 481 -8.78 3.27 29.83
CA HIS A 481 -8.46 1.86 29.94
C HIS A 481 -7.51 1.46 28.81
N ALA A 482 -6.47 0.72 29.13
CA ALA A 482 -5.60 0.09 28.16
C ALA A 482 -5.89 -1.41 28.10
N MET A 483 -6.25 -1.91 26.94
CA MET A 483 -6.26 -3.34 26.65
C MET A 483 -4.89 -3.69 26.11
N ILE A 484 -4.19 -4.65 26.73
CA ILE A 484 -2.84 -5.04 26.35
C ILE A 484 -2.85 -6.47 25.81
N TYR A 485 -2.29 -6.63 24.61
CA TYR A 485 -1.96 -7.93 24.06
C TYR A 485 -0.49 -8.25 24.40
N PRO A 486 -0.19 -9.29 25.19
CA PRO A 486 1.17 -9.62 25.59
C PRO A 486 2.02 -10.10 24.42
N ASP A 487 3.32 -9.81 24.45
CA ASP A 487 4.32 -10.46 23.59
C ASP A 487 4.66 -11.85 24.15
N PHE A 488 3.86 -12.85 23.76
CA PHE A 488 4.02 -14.23 24.24
C PHE A 488 5.40 -14.82 23.86
N GLU A 489 5.99 -14.44 22.74
CA GLU A 489 7.32 -14.92 22.35
C GLU A 489 8.39 -14.41 23.31
N ALA A 490 8.31 -13.15 23.73
CA ALA A 490 9.22 -12.59 24.72
C ALA A 490 9.02 -13.19 26.12
N LEU A 491 7.76 -13.39 26.52
CA LEU A 491 7.41 -14.03 27.79
C LEU A 491 7.91 -15.48 27.87
N ASP A 492 7.74 -16.25 26.80
CA ASP A 492 8.23 -17.63 26.69
C ASP A 492 9.76 -17.69 26.73
N SER A 493 10.44 -16.76 26.02
CA SER A 493 11.91 -16.67 26.01
C SER A 493 12.48 -16.43 27.41
N ASP A 494 11.80 -15.62 28.21
CA ASP A 494 12.22 -15.28 29.58
C ASP A 494 11.61 -16.20 30.64
N HIS A 495 10.94 -17.29 30.20
CA HIS A 495 10.33 -18.31 31.07
C HIS A 495 9.34 -17.75 32.09
N ILE A 496 8.55 -16.74 31.69
CA ILE A 496 7.52 -16.14 32.53
C ILE A 496 6.26 -16.99 32.46
N PRO A 497 5.79 -17.53 33.61
CA PRO A 497 4.61 -18.38 33.63
C PRO A 497 3.34 -17.57 33.34
N GLU A 498 2.39 -18.19 32.64
CA GLU A 498 1.12 -17.58 32.24
C GLU A 498 0.36 -16.95 33.40
N SER A 499 0.38 -17.57 34.59
CA SER A 499 -0.23 -17.06 35.81
C SER A 499 0.31 -15.72 36.31
N ARG A 500 1.48 -15.29 35.80
CA ARG A 500 2.14 -14.04 36.19
C ARG A 500 1.95 -12.92 35.19
N ILE A 501 1.42 -13.21 33.98
CA ILE A 501 1.31 -12.25 32.89
C ILE A 501 0.42 -11.06 33.27
N SER A 502 -0.78 -11.29 33.82
CA SER A 502 -1.71 -10.22 34.19
C SER A 502 -1.07 -9.25 35.19
N LYS A 503 -0.44 -9.79 36.23
CA LYS A 503 0.25 -8.96 37.22
C LYS A 503 1.42 -8.16 36.64
N LEU A 504 2.18 -8.76 35.74
CA LEU A 504 3.28 -8.11 35.06
C LEU A 504 2.82 -6.95 34.17
N MET A 505 1.66 -7.10 33.51
CA MET A 505 1.07 -6.03 32.70
C MET A 505 0.53 -4.88 33.54
N GLU A 506 0.09 -5.14 34.78
CA GLU A 506 -0.32 -4.11 35.74
C GLU A 506 0.87 -3.37 36.38
N GLU A 507 2.03 -4.04 36.49
CA GLU A 507 3.26 -3.48 37.07
C GLU A 507 4.07 -2.62 36.07
N ASN A 508 3.84 -2.81 34.75
CA ASN A 508 4.45 -2.02 33.68
C ASN A 508 3.74 -0.68 33.49
#